data_0095f4800d394446ecba04b0fa526272
#
_entry.id   0095f4800d394446ecba04b0fa526272
#
_cell.length_a   1.000
_cell.length_b   1.000
_cell.length_c   1.000
_cell.angle_alpha   90.00
_cell.angle_beta   90.00
_cell.angle_gamma   90.00
#
_symmetry.space_group_name_H-M   'P 1'
#
loop_
_entity.id
_entity.type
_entity.pdbx_description
1 polymer ?
#
loop_
_entity_poly.entity_id
_entity_poly.type
_entity_poly.pdbx_seq_one_letter_code
_entity_poly.pdbx_strand_id
1 'polypeptide(L)'
;MNLFTKIFLQVSCVILILSSAIFFYTTCRWKDQSLQDINSYEWNRFQTSISQFENQLRIAGSQSDASDPDLQEKILVYSFRHVFHDSAALYCNEKELYNGTSYEFEAETIGKLTAETLPQKNLSAFYDYDPVISKTDGKTLLLYSYSSTEYTGEENYQIVTYKDITDVLKRSQILFFQAGALTLGLLLFTGFLLFFSLKKIMAPLTKLNEAALCIADGNYDIQVPQNGNTELAQVGKSFNQMTAKI
;
A
#
# COMPACT_ATOMS: atom_id res chain seq x y z
N MET A 1 4.18 8.10 -41.83
CA MET A 1 4.81 7.45 -40.67
C MET A 1 5.19 6.04 -41.11
N ASN A 2 6.48 5.71 -41.11
CA ASN A 2 6.99 4.42 -41.58
C ASN A 2 6.41 3.26 -40.74
N LEU A 3 6.21 2.09 -41.36
CA LEU A 3 5.69 0.87 -40.72
C LEU A 3 6.43 0.55 -39.40
N PHE A 4 7.74 0.71 -39.41
CA PHE A 4 8.62 0.59 -38.23
C PHE A 4 8.12 1.47 -37.07
N THR A 5 7.94 2.75 -37.31
CA THR A 5 7.51 3.70 -36.26
C THR A 5 6.13 3.36 -35.70
N LYS A 6 5.23 2.85 -36.57
CA LYS A 6 3.90 2.43 -36.16
C LYS A 6 3.92 1.23 -35.22
N ILE A 7 4.66 0.17 -35.60
CA ILE A 7 4.80 -1.06 -34.81
C ILE A 7 5.52 -0.74 -33.48
N PHE A 8 6.62 -0.01 -33.54
CA PHE A 8 7.37 0.39 -32.35
C PHE A 8 6.49 1.16 -31.35
N LEU A 9 5.74 2.15 -31.84
CA LEU A 9 4.87 2.97 -31.00
C LEU A 9 3.72 2.16 -30.39
N GLN A 10 3.11 1.24 -31.16
CA GLN A 10 2.05 0.37 -30.65
C GLN A 10 2.55 -0.58 -29.54
N VAL A 11 3.67 -1.28 -29.78
CA VAL A 11 4.24 -2.20 -28.79
C VAL A 11 4.70 -1.46 -27.54
N SER A 12 5.37 -0.31 -27.70
CA SER A 12 5.79 0.51 -26.57
C SER A 12 4.62 1.05 -25.75
N CYS A 13 3.54 1.45 -26.41
CA CYS A 13 2.32 1.91 -25.72
C CYS A 13 1.67 0.79 -24.90
N VAL A 14 1.58 -0.42 -25.44
CA VAL A 14 1.02 -1.58 -24.70
C VAL A 14 1.87 -1.92 -23.48
N ILE A 15 3.20 -1.96 -23.63
CA ILE A 15 4.12 -2.23 -22.52
C ILE A 15 3.98 -1.14 -21.43
N LEU A 16 3.87 0.12 -21.84
CA LEU A 16 3.75 1.24 -20.92
C LEU A 16 2.43 1.18 -20.12
N ILE A 17 1.31 0.87 -20.78
CA ILE A 17 0.01 0.72 -20.11
C ILE A 17 0.04 -0.45 -19.12
N LEU A 18 0.55 -1.61 -19.54
CA LEU A 18 0.60 -2.80 -18.67
C LEU A 18 1.51 -2.57 -17.46
N SER A 19 2.71 -2.01 -17.66
CA SER A 19 3.64 -1.76 -16.57
C SER A 19 3.12 -0.71 -15.59
N SER A 20 2.46 0.36 -16.08
CA SER A 20 1.86 1.37 -15.20
C SER A 20 0.69 0.81 -14.40
N ALA A 21 -0.14 -0.05 -14.99
CA ALA A 21 -1.25 -0.71 -14.31
C ALA A 21 -0.76 -1.66 -13.19
N ILE A 22 0.26 -2.48 -13.49
CA ILE A 22 0.88 -3.38 -12.50
C ILE A 22 1.52 -2.57 -11.38
N PHE A 23 2.27 -1.52 -11.71
CA PHE A 23 2.90 -0.65 -10.71
C PHE A 23 1.87 -0.01 -9.78
N PHE A 24 0.80 0.57 -10.33
CA PHE A 24 -0.26 1.18 -9.56
C PHE A 24 -0.96 0.16 -8.64
N TYR A 25 -1.33 -1.00 -9.20
CA TYR A 25 -1.99 -2.06 -8.43
C TYR A 25 -1.12 -2.57 -7.27
N THR A 26 0.14 -2.90 -7.53
CA THR A 26 1.05 -3.43 -6.50
C THR A 26 1.31 -2.42 -5.39
N THR A 27 1.44 -1.15 -5.74
CA THR A 27 1.72 -0.09 -4.76
C THR A 27 0.52 0.21 -3.86
N CYS A 28 -0.68 0.29 -4.44
CA CYS A 28 -1.92 0.45 -3.65
C CYS A 28 -2.13 -0.73 -2.71
N ARG A 29 -2.02 -1.95 -3.22
CA ARG A 29 -2.19 -3.17 -2.41
C ARG A 29 -1.17 -3.25 -1.27
N TRP A 30 0.08 -2.91 -1.53
CA TRP A 30 1.12 -2.97 -0.50
C TRP A 30 0.86 -1.96 0.64
N LYS A 31 0.43 -0.74 0.30
CA LYS A 31 0.07 0.28 1.29
C LYS A 31 -1.10 -0.18 2.17
N ASP A 32 -2.18 -0.64 1.55
CA ASP A 32 -3.37 -1.08 2.26
C ASP A 32 -3.07 -2.30 3.15
N GLN A 33 -2.31 -3.27 2.64
CA GLN A 33 -1.90 -4.44 3.41
C GLN A 33 -1.02 -4.07 4.60
N SER A 34 -0.05 -3.17 4.42
CA SER A 34 0.81 -2.71 5.53
C SER A 34 0.02 -2.01 6.63
N LEU A 35 -0.98 -1.20 6.26
CA LEU A 35 -1.85 -0.55 7.24
C LEU A 35 -2.76 -1.57 7.96
N GLN A 36 -3.30 -2.55 7.23
CA GLN A 36 -4.10 -3.61 7.82
C GLN A 36 -3.29 -4.48 8.78
N ASP A 37 -2.05 -4.83 8.44
CA ASP A 37 -1.17 -5.64 9.30
C ASP A 37 -0.86 -4.89 10.61
N ILE A 38 -0.55 -3.60 10.52
CA ILE A 38 -0.31 -2.75 11.69
C ILE A 38 -1.59 -2.65 12.53
N ASN A 39 -2.73 -2.39 11.90
CA ASN A 39 -4.00 -2.28 12.58
C ASN A 39 -4.35 -3.56 13.31
N SER A 40 -4.26 -4.71 12.66
CA SER A 40 -4.56 -6.02 13.25
C SER A 40 -3.65 -6.33 14.44
N TYR A 41 -2.35 -6.02 14.33
CA TYR A 41 -1.39 -6.25 15.39
C TYR A 41 -1.67 -5.37 16.61
N GLU A 42 -1.82 -4.04 16.41
CA GLU A 42 -2.03 -3.10 17.51
C GLU A 42 -3.41 -3.30 18.14
N TRP A 43 -4.43 -3.63 17.36
CA TRP A 43 -5.76 -3.98 17.87
C TRP A 43 -5.72 -5.22 18.78
N ASN A 44 -5.09 -6.30 18.35
CA ASN A 44 -4.97 -7.51 19.18
C ASN A 44 -4.19 -7.23 20.47
N ARG A 45 -3.14 -6.41 20.39
CA ARG A 45 -2.37 -5.97 21.56
C ARG A 45 -3.25 -5.16 22.52
N PHE A 46 -4.03 -4.22 22.00
CA PHE A 46 -4.94 -3.40 22.77
C PHE A 46 -6.01 -4.24 23.46
N GLN A 47 -6.68 -5.16 22.75
CA GLN A 47 -7.65 -6.10 23.33
C GLN A 47 -7.06 -6.93 24.47
N THR A 48 -5.84 -7.41 24.30
CA THR A 48 -5.14 -8.15 25.36
C THR A 48 -4.92 -7.29 26.59
N SER A 49 -4.49 -6.02 26.40
CA SER A 49 -4.31 -5.08 27.50
C SER A 49 -5.62 -4.73 28.19
N ILE A 50 -6.73 -4.58 27.45
CA ILE A 50 -8.07 -4.36 28.03
C ILE A 50 -8.48 -5.56 28.88
N SER A 51 -8.34 -6.77 28.37
CA SER A 51 -8.69 -7.99 29.13
C SER A 51 -7.87 -8.12 30.43
N GLN A 52 -6.59 -7.74 30.40
CA GLN A 52 -5.73 -7.70 31.58
C GLN A 52 -6.21 -6.62 32.56
N PHE A 53 -6.55 -5.45 32.07
CA PHE A 53 -7.06 -4.34 32.86
C PHE A 53 -8.40 -4.68 33.54
N GLU A 54 -9.36 -5.22 32.83
CA GLU A 54 -10.65 -5.65 33.39
C GLU A 54 -10.48 -6.75 34.46
N ASN A 55 -9.58 -7.70 34.22
CA ASN A 55 -9.26 -8.71 35.23
C ASN A 55 -8.62 -8.09 36.48
N GLN A 56 -7.74 -7.12 36.32
CA GLN A 56 -7.12 -6.38 37.43
C GLN A 56 -8.17 -5.58 38.23
N LEU A 57 -9.07 -4.88 37.52
CA LEU A 57 -10.19 -4.18 38.15
C LEU A 57 -11.09 -5.11 38.97
N ARG A 58 -11.43 -6.28 38.40
CA ARG A 58 -12.26 -7.26 39.08
C ARG A 58 -11.61 -7.79 40.35
N ILE A 59 -10.30 -8.04 40.33
CA ILE A 59 -9.55 -8.49 41.51
C ILE A 59 -9.49 -7.37 42.55
N ALA A 60 -9.13 -6.15 42.17
CA ALA A 60 -9.02 -5.03 43.09
C ALA A 60 -10.38 -4.60 43.67
N GLY A 61 -11.43 -4.61 42.84
CA GLY A 61 -12.81 -4.30 43.27
C GLY A 61 -13.39 -5.34 44.22
N SER A 62 -13.01 -6.61 44.10
CA SER A 62 -13.46 -7.65 45.03
C SER A 62 -12.84 -7.57 46.44
N GLN A 63 -11.75 -6.81 46.59
CA GLN A 63 -11.03 -6.62 47.86
C GLN A 63 -11.36 -5.28 48.56
N SER A 64 -12.13 -4.39 47.93
CA SER A 64 -12.44 -3.09 48.45
C SER A 64 -13.95 -2.92 48.64
N ASP A 65 -14.32 -2.00 49.60
CA ASP A 65 -15.72 -1.61 49.80
C ASP A 65 -16.14 -0.71 48.62
N ALA A 66 -16.94 -1.28 47.69
CA ALA A 66 -17.27 -0.67 46.40
C ALA A 66 -18.21 0.55 46.52
N SER A 67 -18.50 1.04 47.75
CA SER A 67 -19.45 2.12 48.01
C SER A 67 -18.85 3.54 47.98
N ASP A 68 -17.49 3.64 47.94
CA ASP A 68 -16.79 4.94 47.95
C ASP A 68 -16.32 5.31 46.53
N PRO A 69 -16.89 6.35 45.89
CA PRO A 69 -16.54 6.79 44.55
C PRO A 69 -15.05 7.20 44.40
N ASP A 70 -14.51 7.87 45.45
CA ASP A 70 -13.09 8.27 45.44
C ASP A 70 -12.14 7.07 45.45
N LEU A 71 -12.54 5.99 46.11
CA LEU A 71 -11.77 4.75 46.13
C LEU A 71 -11.88 4.02 44.78
N GLN A 72 -13.06 4.04 44.16
CA GLN A 72 -13.24 3.45 42.81
C GLN A 72 -12.38 4.15 41.77
N GLU A 73 -12.33 5.49 41.75
CA GLU A 73 -11.47 6.25 40.83
C GLU A 73 -9.98 5.92 41.02
N LYS A 74 -9.54 5.84 42.30
CA LYS A 74 -8.14 5.46 42.60
C LYS A 74 -7.80 4.05 42.15
N ILE A 75 -8.68 3.10 42.33
CA ILE A 75 -8.50 1.71 41.87
C ILE A 75 -8.46 1.67 40.34
N LEU A 76 -9.33 2.42 39.66
CA LEU A 76 -9.39 2.53 38.23
C LEU A 76 -8.05 3.06 37.67
N VAL A 77 -7.58 4.19 38.19
CA VAL A 77 -6.30 4.81 37.77
C VAL A 77 -5.11 3.93 38.09
N TYR A 78 -5.08 3.29 39.27
CA TYR A 78 -4.01 2.39 39.65
C TYR A 78 -3.93 1.16 38.72
N SER A 79 -5.05 0.51 38.49
CA SER A 79 -5.12 -0.65 37.60
C SER A 79 -4.76 -0.30 36.15
N PHE A 80 -5.21 0.88 35.71
CA PHE A 80 -4.87 1.42 34.40
C PHE A 80 -3.34 1.62 34.26
N ARG A 81 -2.72 2.32 35.19
CA ARG A 81 -1.27 2.55 35.17
C ARG A 81 -0.46 1.28 35.19
N HIS A 82 -0.95 0.26 35.91
CA HIS A 82 -0.26 -1.03 36.00
C HIS A 82 -0.22 -1.78 34.65
N VAL A 83 -1.28 -1.65 33.84
CA VAL A 83 -1.40 -2.37 32.57
C VAL A 83 -0.88 -1.55 31.39
N PHE A 84 -1.26 -0.29 31.29
CA PHE A 84 -0.99 0.54 30.11
C PHE A 84 0.29 1.37 30.21
N HIS A 85 0.80 1.58 31.43
CA HIS A 85 1.98 2.43 31.69
C HIS A 85 1.82 3.80 31.02
N ASP A 86 2.72 4.15 30.09
CA ASP A 86 2.75 5.43 29.40
C ASP A 86 2.22 5.37 27.96
N SER A 87 1.41 4.35 27.62
CA SER A 87 0.98 4.10 26.25
C SER A 87 -0.49 4.43 25.96
N ALA A 88 -1.23 4.93 26.96
CA ALA A 88 -2.66 5.20 26.82
C ALA A 88 -3.10 6.36 27.73
N ALA A 89 -4.31 6.88 27.47
CA ALA A 89 -5.01 7.84 28.30
C ALA A 89 -6.33 7.25 28.80
N LEU A 90 -6.69 7.62 30.02
CA LEU A 90 -7.93 7.19 30.69
C LEU A 90 -8.83 8.40 30.90
N TYR A 91 -10.05 8.31 30.44
CA TYR A 91 -11.10 9.31 30.62
C TYR A 91 -12.27 8.70 31.41
N CYS A 92 -12.97 9.53 32.15
CA CYS A 92 -14.25 9.17 32.77
C CYS A 92 -15.24 10.32 32.51
N ASN A 93 -16.38 10.03 31.89
CA ASN A 93 -17.36 11.02 31.45
C ASN A 93 -16.70 12.20 30.69
N GLU A 94 -15.83 11.91 29.74
CA GLU A 94 -15.05 12.86 28.93
C GLU A 94 -13.98 13.67 29.72
N LYS A 95 -13.90 13.49 31.05
CA LYS A 95 -12.86 14.10 31.88
C LYS A 95 -11.61 13.23 31.89
N GLU A 96 -10.46 13.80 31.60
CA GLU A 96 -9.18 13.09 31.69
C GLU A 96 -8.88 12.79 33.16
N LEU A 97 -8.73 11.50 33.50
CA LEU A 97 -8.28 11.05 34.80
C LEU A 97 -6.78 10.81 34.83
N TYR A 98 -6.26 10.30 33.74
CA TYR A 98 -4.82 10.05 33.59
C TYR A 98 -4.43 10.00 32.12
N ASN A 99 -3.32 10.67 31.80
CA ASN A 99 -2.72 10.62 30.49
C ASN A 99 -1.22 10.29 30.63
N GLY A 100 -0.87 9.05 30.30
CA GLY A 100 0.52 8.60 30.25
C GLY A 100 1.17 8.86 28.89
N THR A 101 0.43 9.38 27.92
CA THR A 101 0.94 9.61 26.58
C THR A 101 1.65 10.96 26.46
N SER A 102 2.45 11.12 25.40
CA SER A 102 3.07 12.41 25.06
C SER A 102 2.15 13.34 24.26
N TYR A 103 0.87 12.96 24.07
CA TYR A 103 -0.09 13.66 23.23
C TYR A 103 -1.29 14.09 24.05
N GLU A 104 -1.76 15.31 23.80
CA GLU A 104 -3.05 15.81 24.25
C GLU A 104 -4.06 15.53 23.13
N PHE A 105 -5.10 14.75 23.43
CA PHE A 105 -6.16 14.46 22.48
C PHE A 105 -7.24 15.54 22.58
N GLU A 106 -7.63 16.11 21.44
CA GLU A 106 -8.70 17.08 21.39
C GLU A 106 -10.02 16.47 21.86
N ALA A 107 -10.80 17.21 22.66
CA ALA A 107 -12.10 16.74 23.18
C ALA A 107 -13.06 16.30 22.07
N GLU A 108 -13.02 16.97 20.88
CA GLU A 108 -13.81 16.57 19.72
C GLU A 108 -13.41 15.18 19.20
N THR A 109 -12.12 14.84 19.24
CA THR A 109 -11.62 13.53 18.84
C THR A 109 -12.07 12.45 19.83
N ILE A 110 -11.99 12.75 21.13
CA ILE A 110 -12.47 11.84 22.19
C ILE A 110 -13.98 11.61 22.07
N GLY A 111 -14.77 12.66 21.85
CA GLY A 111 -16.22 12.56 21.66
C GLY A 111 -16.61 11.71 20.44
N LYS A 112 -15.88 11.83 19.33
CA LYS A 112 -16.08 10.97 18.14
C LYS A 112 -15.76 9.52 18.45
N LEU A 113 -14.64 9.25 19.13
CA LEU A 113 -14.27 7.91 19.56
C LEU A 113 -15.29 7.28 20.49
N THR A 114 -15.90 8.08 21.37
CA THR A 114 -16.98 7.61 22.27
C THR A 114 -18.25 7.25 21.51
N ALA A 115 -18.61 8.04 20.49
CA ALA A 115 -19.80 7.80 19.66
C ALA A 115 -19.67 6.55 18.78
N GLU A 116 -18.48 6.24 18.32
CA GLU A 116 -18.20 5.05 17.48
C GLU A 116 -18.01 3.77 18.31
N THR A 117 -17.53 3.88 19.55
CA THR A 117 -17.42 2.75 20.49
C THR A 117 -18.73 2.55 21.24
N LEU A 118 -19.72 1.94 20.62
CA LEU A 118 -20.89 1.44 21.32
C LEU A 118 -20.47 0.40 22.39
N PRO A 119 -21.12 0.36 23.56
CA PRO A 119 -20.85 -0.62 24.61
C PRO A 119 -21.09 -2.02 24.05
N GLN A 120 -20.05 -2.70 23.66
CA GLN A 120 -20.16 -4.01 23.04
C GLN A 120 -19.90 -5.09 24.07
N LYS A 121 -20.95 -5.78 24.41
CA LYS A 121 -21.00 -6.93 25.32
C LYS A 121 -20.19 -8.16 24.84
N ASN A 122 -19.63 -8.14 23.61
CA ASN A 122 -18.87 -9.26 23.05
C ASN A 122 -17.58 -8.77 22.39
N LEU A 123 -16.47 -8.87 23.10
CA LEU A 123 -15.11 -8.65 22.57
C LEU A 123 -14.78 -9.47 21.31
N SER A 124 -15.53 -10.57 21.07
CA SER A 124 -15.30 -11.48 19.94
C SER A 124 -15.81 -11.02 18.58
N ALA A 125 -16.53 -9.89 18.51
CA ALA A 125 -17.14 -9.40 17.26
C ALA A 125 -16.32 -8.33 16.51
N PHE A 126 -15.08 -8.05 16.93
CA PHE A 126 -14.26 -6.94 16.42
C PHE A 126 -13.27 -7.36 15.35
N TYR A 127 -13.70 -7.97 14.27
CA TYR A 127 -12.81 -8.21 13.14
C TYR A 127 -12.64 -7.00 12.18
N ASP A 128 -13.48 -5.96 12.32
CA ASP A 128 -13.49 -4.75 11.45
C ASP A 128 -13.47 -3.45 12.26
N TYR A 129 -12.47 -3.24 13.12
CA TYR A 129 -12.28 -1.95 13.75
C TYR A 129 -11.45 -1.04 12.85
N ASP A 130 -12.07 0.02 12.34
CA ASP A 130 -11.37 1.08 11.63
C ASP A 130 -10.87 2.12 12.64
N PRO A 131 -9.54 2.22 12.84
CA PRO A 131 -8.98 3.19 13.78
C PRO A 131 -9.18 4.61 13.25
N VAL A 132 -9.46 5.54 14.17
CA VAL A 132 -9.54 6.96 13.82
C VAL A 132 -8.13 7.48 13.52
N ILE A 133 -7.98 8.12 12.37
CA ILE A 133 -6.71 8.76 11.98
C ILE A 133 -6.71 10.20 12.49
N SER A 134 -5.82 10.50 13.42
CA SER A 134 -5.58 11.87 13.91
C SER A 134 -4.24 12.39 13.42
N LYS A 135 -4.18 13.70 13.15
CA LYS A 135 -2.93 14.41 12.84
C LYS A 135 -2.66 15.40 13.95
N THR A 136 -1.64 15.12 14.73
CA THR A 136 -1.24 15.94 15.88
C THR A 136 0.26 16.20 15.80
N ASP A 137 0.71 17.42 15.93
CA ASP A 137 2.12 17.84 15.92
C ASP A 137 2.91 17.35 14.69
N GLY A 138 2.27 17.32 13.51
CA GLY A 138 2.90 16.85 12.28
C GLY A 138 3.07 15.34 12.19
N LYS A 139 2.52 14.58 13.15
CA LYS A 139 2.47 13.13 13.16
C LYS A 139 1.11 12.62 12.76
N THR A 140 1.08 11.40 12.22
CA THR A 140 -0.16 10.69 11.90
C THR A 140 -0.31 9.53 12.86
N LEU A 141 -1.38 9.56 13.65
CA LEU A 141 -1.66 8.59 14.70
C LEU A 141 -2.87 7.75 14.31
N LEU A 142 -2.81 6.44 14.55
CA LEU A 142 -3.97 5.57 14.62
C LEU A 142 -4.42 5.53 16.07
N LEU A 143 -5.69 5.86 16.32
CA LEU A 143 -6.27 5.87 17.65
C LEU A 143 -7.18 4.67 17.83
N TYR A 144 -7.05 4.00 18.96
CA TYR A 144 -7.88 2.90 19.39
C TYR A 144 -8.56 3.29 20.68
N SER A 145 -9.85 3.05 20.80
CA SER A 145 -10.58 3.33 22.02
C SER A 145 -11.41 2.14 22.48
N TYR A 146 -11.60 2.07 23.79
CA TYR A 146 -12.48 1.13 24.45
C TYR A 146 -13.26 1.87 25.54
N SER A 147 -14.55 1.66 25.64
CA SER A 147 -15.36 2.24 26.70
C SER A 147 -16.24 1.19 27.37
N SER A 148 -16.44 1.33 28.68
CA SER A 148 -17.27 0.44 29.45
C SER A 148 -17.85 1.16 30.69
N THR A 149 -19.02 0.74 31.11
CA THR A 149 -19.68 1.17 32.34
C THR A 149 -19.69 0.08 33.41
N GLU A 150 -19.11 -1.07 33.13
CA GLU A 150 -19.29 -2.28 33.93
C GLU A 150 -18.72 -2.16 35.35
N TYR A 151 -17.67 -1.36 35.53
CA TYR A 151 -17.02 -1.19 36.84
C TYR A 151 -17.57 -0.01 37.62
N THR A 152 -17.94 1.07 36.95
CA THR A 152 -18.32 2.37 37.53
C THR A 152 -19.85 2.51 37.69
N GLY A 153 -20.63 1.54 37.18
CA GLY A 153 -22.09 1.53 37.24
C GLY A 153 -22.73 2.49 36.23
N GLU A 154 -22.89 3.77 36.61
CA GLU A 154 -23.53 4.77 35.74
C GLU A 154 -22.48 5.59 34.94
N GLU A 155 -21.24 5.60 35.39
CA GLU A 155 -20.20 6.39 34.76
C GLU A 155 -19.49 5.58 33.64
N ASN A 156 -19.26 6.24 32.51
CA ASN A 156 -18.54 5.62 31.38
C ASN A 156 -17.05 5.95 31.48
N TYR A 157 -16.22 4.92 31.66
CA TYR A 157 -14.79 5.10 31.46
C TYR A 157 -14.36 4.72 30.06
N GLN A 158 -13.40 5.48 29.53
CA GLN A 158 -12.87 5.29 28.18
C GLN A 158 -11.35 5.24 28.22
N ILE A 159 -10.80 4.24 27.57
CA ILE A 159 -9.35 4.07 27.38
C ILE A 159 -9.03 4.38 25.93
N VAL A 160 -8.08 5.29 25.71
CA VAL A 160 -7.59 5.66 24.38
C VAL A 160 -6.11 5.36 24.29
N THR A 161 -5.73 4.56 23.30
CA THR A 161 -4.33 4.31 22.95
C THR A 161 -4.04 4.74 21.53
N TYR A 162 -2.79 4.91 21.18
CA TYR A 162 -2.38 5.36 19.86
C TYR A 162 -1.22 4.56 19.30
N LYS A 163 -1.11 4.57 17.97
CA LYS A 163 0.07 4.14 17.24
C LYS A 163 0.52 5.23 16.28
N ASP A 164 1.75 5.70 16.43
CA ASP A 164 2.37 6.61 15.46
C ASP A 164 2.75 5.81 14.18
N ILE A 165 2.12 6.17 13.06
CA ILE A 165 2.37 5.57 11.75
C ILE A 165 3.11 6.52 10.80
N THR A 166 3.58 7.66 11.28
CA THR A 166 4.22 8.68 10.46
C THR A 166 5.42 8.14 9.69
N ASP A 167 6.27 7.38 10.36
CA ASP A 167 7.47 6.80 9.71
C ASP A 167 7.10 5.70 8.71
N VAL A 168 6.03 4.95 8.98
CA VAL A 168 5.53 3.93 8.05
C VAL A 168 5.02 4.59 6.77
N LEU A 169 4.25 5.68 6.89
CA LEU A 169 3.76 6.44 5.76
C LEU A 169 4.90 7.09 4.97
N LYS A 170 5.90 7.70 5.64
CA LYS A 170 7.08 8.27 4.98
C LYS A 170 7.89 7.19 4.25
N ARG A 171 8.14 6.05 4.89
CA ARG A 171 8.83 4.91 4.27
C ARG A 171 8.08 4.38 3.06
N SER A 172 6.75 4.29 3.15
CA SER A 172 5.88 3.92 2.04
C SER A 172 6.03 4.86 0.84
N GLN A 173 6.08 6.18 1.08
CA GLN A 173 6.31 7.17 0.03
C GLN A 173 7.68 7.01 -0.63
N ILE A 174 8.74 6.80 0.14
CA ILE A 174 10.10 6.59 -0.39
C ILE A 174 10.14 5.34 -1.26
N LEU A 175 9.57 4.23 -0.80
CA LEU A 175 9.48 2.98 -1.56
C LEU A 175 8.67 3.16 -2.86
N PHE A 176 7.59 3.94 -2.81
CA PHE A 176 6.82 4.30 -4.00
C PHE A 176 7.67 5.00 -5.05
N PHE A 177 8.44 6.02 -4.65
CA PHE A 177 9.33 6.73 -5.57
C PHE A 177 10.46 5.84 -6.11
N GLN A 178 11.06 5.00 -5.27
CA GLN A 178 12.11 4.06 -5.69
C GLN A 178 11.58 3.03 -6.68
N ALA A 179 10.42 2.43 -6.40
CA ALA A 179 9.78 1.48 -7.30
C ALA A 179 9.36 2.13 -8.62
N GLY A 180 8.88 3.38 -8.58
CA GLY A 180 8.55 4.17 -9.76
C GLY A 180 9.78 4.44 -10.64
N ALA A 181 10.87 4.86 -10.03
CA ALA A 181 12.13 5.11 -10.75
C ALA A 181 12.68 3.83 -11.40
N LEU A 182 12.63 2.70 -10.68
CA LEU A 182 13.06 1.41 -11.21
C LEU A 182 12.19 0.95 -12.38
N THR A 183 10.87 1.11 -12.27
CA THR A 183 9.92 0.78 -13.35
C THR A 183 10.17 1.63 -14.58
N LEU A 184 10.40 2.94 -14.39
CA LEU A 184 10.74 3.85 -15.50
C LEU A 184 12.06 3.46 -16.17
N GLY A 185 13.09 3.11 -15.39
CA GLY A 185 14.36 2.63 -15.91
C GLY A 185 14.21 1.36 -16.76
N LEU A 186 13.45 0.38 -16.29
CA LEU A 186 13.15 -0.84 -17.04
C LEU A 186 12.37 -0.57 -18.34
N LEU A 187 11.43 0.39 -18.32
CA LEU A 187 10.68 0.80 -19.50
C LEU A 187 11.59 1.43 -20.56
N LEU A 188 12.49 2.32 -20.15
CA LEU A 188 13.45 2.94 -21.06
C LEU A 188 14.41 1.89 -21.65
N PHE A 189 14.88 0.96 -20.83
CA PHE A 189 15.76 -0.13 -21.27
C PHE A 189 15.06 -1.07 -22.27
N THR A 190 13.83 -1.48 -21.99
CA THR A 190 13.04 -2.31 -22.90
C THR A 190 12.71 -1.59 -24.19
N GLY A 191 12.37 -0.30 -24.12
CA GLY A 191 12.15 0.53 -25.30
C GLY A 191 13.41 0.63 -26.19
N PHE A 192 14.57 0.80 -25.57
CA PHE A 192 15.86 0.80 -26.26
C PHE A 192 16.13 -0.54 -26.98
N LEU A 193 15.96 -1.67 -26.27
CA LEU A 193 16.14 -3.00 -26.89
C LEU A 193 15.17 -3.22 -28.04
N LEU A 194 13.91 -2.86 -27.88
CA LEU A 194 12.88 -2.98 -28.92
C LEU A 194 13.24 -2.12 -30.15
N PHE A 195 13.71 -0.90 -29.94
CA PHE A 195 14.12 -0.02 -31.04
C PHE A 195 15.21 -0.65 -31.90
N PHE A 196 16.26 -1.18 -31.27
CA PHE A 196 17.37 -1.83 -32.01
C PHE A 196 16.94 -3.13 -32.68
N SER A 197 16.13 -3.96 -32.02
CA SER A 197 15.61 -5.21 -32.56
C SER A 197 14.74 -4.96 -33.79
N LEU A 198 13.80 -4.04 -33.71
CA LEU A 198 12.91 -3.69 -34.82
C LEU A 198 13.68 -3.07 -35.98
N LYS A 199 14.67 -2.20 -35.71
CA LYS A 199 15.52 -1.63 -36.75
C LYS A 199 16.29 -2.70 -37.51
N LYS A 200 16.81 -3.72 -36.81
CA LYS A 200 17.54 -4.85 -37.39
C LYS A 200 16.64 -5.73 -38.29
N ILE A 201 15.38 -5.88 -37.94
CA ILE A 201 14.41 -6.69 -38.71
C ILE A 201 13.86 -5.88 -39.90
N MET A 202 13.59 -4.61 -39.73
CA MET A 202 12.95 -3.79 -40.77
C MET A 202 13.91 -3.40 -41.90
N ALA A 203 15.21 -3.23 -41.64
CA ALA A 203 16.16 -2.84 -42.66
C ALA A 203 16.27 -3.84 -43.84
N PRO A 204 16.34 -5.16 -43.65
CA PRO A 204 16.26 -6.12 -44.76
C PRO A 204 14.95 -6.12 -45.50
N LEU A 205 13.80 -5.95 -44.79
CA LEU A 205 12.46 -5.93 -45.40
C LEU A 205 12.28 -4.73 -46.33
N THR A 206 12.82 -3.56 -45.96
CA THR A 206 12.78 -2.37 -46.81
C THR A 206 13.57 -2.63 -48.10
N LYS A 207 14.78 -3.22 -47.97
CA LYS A 207 15.59 -3.55 -49.14
C LYS A 207 14.95 -4.57 -50.07
N LEU A 208 14.25 -5.59 -49.51
CA LEU A 208 13.48 -6.55 -50.29
C LEU A 208 12.35 -5.87 -51.06
N ASN A 209 11.63 -4.95 -50.41
CA ASN A 209 10.56 -4.21 -51.07
C ASN A 209 11.09 -3.27 -52.19
N GLU A 210 12.20 -2.58 -51.94
CA GLU A 210 12.85 -1.74 -52.96
C GLU A 210 13.29 -2.59 -54.18
N ALA A 211 13.94 -3.75 -53.94
CA ALA A 211 14.34 -4.67 -54.97
C ALA A 211 13.17 -5.21 -55.77
N ALA A 212 12.02 -5.53 -55.11
CA ALA A 212 10.82 -5.99 -55.80
C ALA A 212 10.24 -4.90 -56.68
N LEU A 213 10.27 -3.64 -56.28
CA LEU A 213 9.80 -2.50 -57.10
C LEU A 213 10.67 -2.31 -58.34
N CYS A 214 12.01 -2.42 -58.18
CA CYS A 214 12.93 -2.30 -59.29
C CYS A 214 12.78 -3.43 -60.32
N ILE A 215 12.49 -4.66 -59.90
CA ILE A 215 12.20 -5.77 -60.80
C ILE A 215 10.87 -5.49 -61.55
N ALA A 216 9.86 -4.93 -60.91
CA ALA A 216 8.62 -4.57 -61.54
C ALA A 216 8.82 -3.49 -62.64
N ASP A 217 9.83 -2.64 -62.50
CA ASP A 217 10.26 -1.62 -63.47
C ASP A 217 11.19 -2.20 -64.57
N GLY A 218 11.44 -3.51 -64.60
CA GLY A 218 12.22 -4.18 -65.65
C GLY A 218 13.73 -4.25 -65.36
N ASN A 219 14.17 -3.84 -64.16
CA ASN A 219 15.58 -3.93 -63.76
C ASN A 219 15.83 -5.21 -62.95
N TYR A 220 16.36 -6.27 -63.58
CA TYR A 220 16.59 -7.58 -63.00
C TYR A 220 18.02 -7.73 -62.38
N ASP A 221 18.93 -6.78 -62.57
CA ASP A 221 20.31 -6.85 -62.09
C ASP A 221 20.47 -6.33 -60.64
N ILE A 222 19.53 -6.75 -59.77
CA ILE A 222 19.50 -6.34 -58.37
C ILE A 222 19.66 -7.55 -57.46
N GLN A 223 20.57 -7.43 -56.47
CA GLN A 223 20.78 -8.40 -55.43
C GLN A 223 20.40 -7.88 -54.05
N VAL A 224 19.67 -8.66 -53.31
CA VAL A 224 19.31 -8.40 -51.91
C VAL A 224 20.38 -9.04 -50.99
N PRO A 225 20.80 -8.34 -49.90
CA PRO A 225 21.75 -8.90 -48.96
C PRO A 225 21.27 -10.23 -48.36
N GLN A 226 22.12 -11.25 -48.35
CA GLN A 226 21.86 -12.59 -47.81
C GLN A 226 22.57 -12.80 -46.45
N ASN A 227 22.82 -11.72 -45.69
CA ASN A 227 23.64 -11.80 -44.48
C ASN A 227 22.88 -12.39 -43.30
N GLY A 228 23.41 -13.44 -42.69
CA GLY A 228 22.90 -14.08 -41.46
C GLY A 228 22.14 -15.40 -41.69
N ASN A 229 21.90 -16.13 -40.62
CA ASN A 229 21.13 -17.38 -40.59
C ASN A 229 19.66 -17.14 -40.13
N THR A 230 19.05 -16.09 -40.56
CA THR A 230 17.67 -15.75 -40.21
C THR A 230 16.71 -16.12 -41.33
N GLU A 231 15.42 -16.27 -41.03
CA GLU A 231 14.36 -16.50 -42.00
C GLU A 231 14.34 -15.41 -43.07
N LEU A 232 14.72 -14.18 -42.73
CA LEU A 232 14.83 -13.06 -43.68
C LEU A 232 15.98 -13.24 -44.67
N ALA A 233 17.11 -13.81 -44.23
CA ALA A 233 18.24 -14.14 -45.12
C ALA A 233 17.83 -15.26 -46.10
N GLN A 234 17.05 -16.21 -45.66
CA GLN A 234 16.50 -17.27 -46.52
C GLN A 234 15.52 -16.73 -47.59
N VAL A 235 14.68 -15.78 -47.20
CA VAL A 235 13.79 -15.08 -48.14
C VAL A 235 14.63 -14.29 -49.18
N GLY A 236 15.67 -13.59 -48.74
CA GLY A 236 16.61 -12.87 -49.60
C GLY A 236 17.32 -13.80 -50.59
N LYS A 237 17.73 -15.00 -50.14
CA LYS A 237 18.33 -16.01 -51.01
C LYS A 237 17.34 -16.52 -52.06
N SER A 238 16.09 -16.84 -51.66
CA SER A 238 15.05 -17.29 -52.60
C SER A 238 14.68 -16.20 -53.59
N PHE A 239 14.67 -14.93 -53.18
CA PHE A 239 14.47 -13.79 -54.05
C PHE A 239 15.56 -13.65 -55.11
N ASN A 240 16.84 -13.71 -54.71
CA ASN A 240 17.94 -13.63 -55.64
C ASN A 240 17.99 -14.83 -56.60
N GLN A 241 17.57 -16.03 -56.18
CA GLN A 241 17.42 -17.20 -57.03
C GLN A 241 16.32 -17.04 -58.08
N MET A 242 15.21 -16.38 -57.71
CA MET A 242 14.13 -16.08 -58.61
C MET A 242 14.56 -15.08 -59.67
N THR A 243 15.20 -13.97 -59.29
CA THR A 243 15.69 -12.93 -60.23
C THR A 243 16.76 -13.48 -61.22
N ALA A 244 17.63 -14.39 -60.77
CA ALA A 244 18.61 -15.01 -61.64
C ALA A 244 18.04 -15.98 -62.68
N LYS A 245 16.76 -16.34 -62.64
CA LYS A 245 16.03 -17.22 -63.57
C LYS A 245 15.17 -16.48 -64.58
N ILE A 246 15.05 -15.19 -64.42
CA ILE A 246 14.32 -14.32 -65.35
C ILE A 246 15.31 -13.73 -66.35
#